data_c10a09a9190f24ffcd1e75b04bf4a389
#
_entry.id   c10a09a9190f24ffcd1e75b04bf4a389
#
_cell.length_a   1.000
_cell.length_b   1.000
_cell.length_c   1.000
_cell.angle_alpha   90.00
_cell.angle_beta   90.00
_cell.angle_gamma   90.00
#
_symmetry.space_group_name_H-M   'P 1'
#
loop_
_entity.id
_entity.type
_entity.pdbx_description
1 polymer ?
#
loop_
_entity_poly.entity_id
_entity_poly.type
_entity_poly.pdbx_seq_one_letter_code
_entity_poly.pdbx_strand_id
1 'polypeptide(L)'
;MYFQDFKLQLSKSENREKNPLDGLRYNTLGLYKSNFEFMTIRCMAIRQNEPKEDDSSVFEIFSRLNTGGVNLSNQEIRACLYYSDFFRMLNILNQNSIWRNIYGKPEDGKFKDVEIILRSFALLCDGENYSGSMNGFINRFAKKAMNYSTSEIEYFENLFTSFLESCSEISRETFATKKGEFNGALFDSVFVATVDIYYKEKSLVGGKIQPDKINALKKDVEFEEAITHSTSHSKMVKKRLAKAQEYLQ
;
A
#
# COMPACT_ATOMS: atom_id res chain seq x y z
N MET A 1 0.17 -14.57 11.46
CA MET A 1 -0.82 -15.68 11.42
C MET A 1 -2.18 -15.07 11.73
N TYR A 2 -2.84 -14.53 10.68
CA TYR A 2 -4.02 -13.62 10.83
C TYR A 2 -5.35 -14.34 11.13
N PHE A 3 -5.38 -15.68 11.23
CA PHE A 3 -6.65 -16.43 11.29
C PHE A 3 -6.94 -17.11 12.64
N GLN A 4 -6.10 -16.94 13.67
CA GLN A 4 -6.29 -17.64 14.95
C GLN A 4 -7.53 -17.18 15.72
N ASP A 5 -8.02 -15.98 15.45
CA ASP A 5 -9.17 -15.39 16.18
C ASP A 5 -10.45 -15.24 15.34
N PHE A 6 -10.48 -15.79 14.13
CA PHE A 6 -11.68 -15.71 13.29
C PHE A 6 -12.86 -16.42 13.95
N LYS A 7 -13.94 -15.67 14.16
CA LYS A 7 -15.25 -16.16 14.60
C LYS A 7 -16.23 -16.05 13.45
N LEU A 8 -17.06 -17.07 13.28
CA LEU A 8 -18.18 -17.01 12.34
C LEU A 8 -19.14 -15.88 12.76
N GLN A 9 -19.40 -14.97 11.85
CA GLN A 9 -20.41 -13.92 11.99
C GLN A 9 -21.48 -14.17 10.95
N LEU A 10 -22.61 -14.69 11.38
CA LEU A 10 -23.72 -15.03 10.50
C LEU A 10 -24.81 -13.98 10.62
N SER A 11 -25.35 -13.54 9.48
CA SER A 11 -26.53 -12.66 9.45
C SER A 11 -27.69 -13.34 10.17
N LYS A 12 -28.43 -12.57 10.98
CA LYS A 12 -29.64 -13.06 11.63
C LYS A 12 -30.61 -13.50 10.54
N SER A 13 -31.09 -14.74 10.62
CA SER A 13 -32.18 -15.20 9.76
C SER A 13 -33.45 -14.41 10.08
N GLU A 14 -34.33 -14.25 9.10
CA GLU A 14 -35.61 -13.57 9.29
C GLU A 14 -36.50 -14.19 10.40
N ASN A 15 -36.24 -15.44 10.76
CA ASN A 15 -36.98 -16.20 11.78
C ASN A 15 -36.44 -16.04 13.23
N ARG A 16 -35.61 -15.05 13.51
CA ARG A 16 -35.09 -14.70 14.87
C ARG A 16 -34.40 -15.79 15.68
N GLU A 17 -34.28 -17.01 15.19
CA GLU A 17 -33.47 -18.03 15.88
C GLU A 17 -31.97 -17.79 15.68
N LYS A 18 -31.23 -17.87 16.77
CA LYS A 18 -29.78 -17.73 16.72
C LYS A 18 -29.20 -18.94 16.00
N ASN A 19 -28.46 -18.71 14.89
CA ASN A 19 -27.79 -19.80 14.20
C ASN A 19 -26.78 -20.46 15.15
N PRO A 20 -26.84 -21.80 15.35
CA PRO A 20 -25.94 -22.49 16.27
C PRO A 20 -24.44 -22.37 15.91
N LEU A 21 -24.13 -21.98 14.68
CA LEU A 21 -22.76 -21.76 14.23
C LEU A 21 -22.25 -20.33 14.50
N ASP A 22 -23.15 -19.38 14.84
CA ASP A 22 -22.77 -17.99 15.05
C ASP A 22 -21.85 -17.85 16.28
N GLY A 23 -20.71 -17.17 16.06
CA GLY A 23 -19.67 -16.97 17.07
C GLY A 23 -18.72 -18.15 17.30
N LEU A 24 -18.91 -19.28 16.59
CA LEU A 24 -17.99 -20.41 16.66
C LEU A 24 -16.68 -20.11 15.92
N ARG A 25 -15.63 -20.80 16.33
CA ARG A 25 -14.32 -20.83 15.69
C ARG A 25 -14.08 -22.22 15.11
N TYR A 26 -13.13 -22.36 14.18
CA TYR A 26 -12.81 -23.65 13.57
C TYR A 26 -12.57 -24.77 14.61
N ASN A 27 -11.82 -24.49 15.66
CA ASN A 27 -11.53 -25.45 16.74
C ASN A 27 -12.72 -25.74 17.68
N THR A 28 -13.79 -24.92 17.62
CA THR A 28 -15.01 -25.07 18.43
C THR A 28 -16.22 -25.51 17.62
N LEU A 29 -16.06 -25.87 16.34
CA LEU A 29 -17.15 -26.31 15.47
C LEU A 29 -17.81 -27.64 15.92
N GLY A 30 -17.13 -28.44 16.76
CA GLY A 30 -17.68 -29.69 17.26
C GLY A 30 -18.07 -30.65 16.15
N LEU A 31 -19.32 -31.12 16.18
CA LEU A 31 -19.85 -32.05 15.18
C LEU A 31 -19.94 -31.46 13.75
N TYR A 32 -19.97 -30.13 13.62
CA TYR A 32 -20.02 -29.46 12.33
C TYR A 32 -18.66 -29.39 11.63
N LYS A 33 -17.57 -29.74 12.33
CA LYS A 33 -16.21 -29.64 11.78
C LYS A 33 -16.02 -30.55 10.57
N SER A 34 -16.47 -31.81 10.65
CA SER A 34 -16.38 -32.75 9.52
C SER A 34 -17.13 -32.27 8.30
N ASN A 35 -18.35 -31.73 8.49
CA ASN A 35 -19.11 -31.16 7.39
C ASN A 35 -18.40 -29.99 6.74
N PHE A 36 -17.77 -29.13 7.53
CA PHE A 36 -16.96 -28.02 7.02
C PHE A 36 -15.74 -28.50 6.24
N GLU A 37 -15.00 -29.49 6.75
CA GLU A 37 -13.79 -30.05 6.12
C GLU A 37 -14.10 -30.79 4.79
N PHE A 38 -15.29 -31.37 4.66
CA PHE A 38 -15.72 -32.03 3.42
C PHE A 38 -16.43 -31.11 2.44
N MET A 39 -16.58 -29.82 2.75
CA MET A 39 -17.14 -28.86 1.78
C MET A 39 -16.21 -28.68 0.59
N THR A 40 -16.75 -28.83 -0.60
CA THR A 40 -16.01 -28.59 -1.84
C THR A 40 -15.95 -27.12 -2.17
N ILE A 41 -14.76 -26.61 -2.48
CA ILE A 41 -14.55 -25.27 -3.01
C ILE A 41 -14.30 -25.38 -4.51
N ARG A 42 -15.11 -24.66 -5.30
CA ARG A 42 -14.87 -24.56 -6.74
C ARG A 42 -13.66 -23.67 -6.97
N CYS A 43 -12.60 -24.20 -7.55
CA CYS A 43 -11.43 -23.45 -7.99
C CYS A 43 -11.48 -23.19 -9.49
N MET A 44 -11.17 -21.96 -9.90
CA MET A 44 -10.94 -21.58 -11.29
C MET A 44 -9.47 -21.14 -11.39
N ALA A 45 -8.65 -21.91 -12.10
CA ALA A 45 -7.27 -21.55 -12.36
C ALA A 45 -7.18 -20.80 -13.70
N ILE A 46 -6.66 -19.58 -13.66
CA ILE A 46 -6.45 -18.75 -14.84
C ILE A 46 -4.94 -18.58 -15.02
N ARG A 47 -4.45 -18.88 -16.23
CA ARG A 47 -3.05 -18.72 -16.58
C ARG A 47 -2.93 -17.87 -17.83
N GLN A 48 -2.13 -16.81 -17.75
CA GLN A 48 -1.76 -16.03 -18.92
C GLN A 48 -0.51 -16.66 -19.57
N ASN A 49 -0.61 -17.01 -20.83
CA ASN A 49 0.51 -17.58 -21.59
C ASN A 49 1.28 -16.48 -22.36
N GLU A 50 0.58 -15.48 -22.87
CA GLU A 50 1.13 -14.34 -23.63
C GLU A 50 0.33 -13.06 -23.35
N PRO A 51 0.97 -11.88 -23.33
CA PRO A 51 2.43 -11.69 -23.23
C PRO A 51 2.94 -12.05 -21.83
N LYS A 52 4.12 -12.67 -21.74
CA LYS A 52 4.68 -13.15 -20.45
C LYS A 52 5.07 -12.02 -19.50
N GLU A 53 5.33 -10.83 -20.02
CA GLU A 53 5.84 -9.71 -19.24
C GLU A 53 4.75 -8.75 -18.76
N ASP A 54 3.52 -8.86 -19.30
CA ASP A 54 2.39 -7.99 -18.94
C ASP A 54 1.28 -8.78 -18.27
N ASP A 55 1.15 -8.64 -16.95
CA ASP A 55 0.08 -9.27 -16.14
C ASP A 55 -1.21 -8.43 -16.08
N SER A 56 -1.34 -7.40 -16.90
CA SER A 56 -2.52 -6.50 -16.88
C SER A 56 -3.81 -7.29 -17.09
N SER A 57 -3.82 -8.28 -17.98
CA SER A 57 -4.96 -9.15 -18.25
C SER A 57 -5.33 -10.02 -17.05
N VAL A 58 -4.34 -10.59 -16.34
CA VAL A 58 -4.60 -11.39 -15.13
C VAL A 58 -5.18 -10.53 -14.04
N PHE A 59 -4.61 -9.33 -13.83
CA PHE A 59 -5.12 -8.37 -12.86
C PHE A 59 -6.57 -7.94 -13.18
N GLU A 60 -6.86 -7.66 -14.45
CA GLU A 60 -8.18 -7.24 -14.89
C GLU A 60 -9.21 -8.37 -14.77
N ILE A 61 -8.86 -9.59 -15.17
CA ILE A 61 -9.73 -10.77 -15.02
C ILE A 61 -10.03 -11.02 -13.54
N PHE A 62 -9.01 -10.96 -12.68
CA PHE A 62 -9.19 -11.14 -11.24
C PHE A 62 -10.10 -10.07 -10.65
N SER A 63 -9.92 -8.81 -11.05
CA SER A 63 -10.77 -7.68 -10.67
C SER A 63 -12.23 -7.89 -11.10
N ARG A 64 -12.46 -8.40 -12.30
CA ARG A 64 -13.82 -8.68 -12.83
C ARG A 64 -14.48 -9.88 -12.19
N LEU A 65 -13.74 -10.96 -11.93
CA LEU A 65 -14.30 -12.16 -11.27
C LEU A 65 -14.74 -11.87 -9.83
N ASN A 66 -14.19 -10.85 -9.23
CA ASN A 66 -14.48 -10.45 -7.86
C ASN A 66 -15.84 -9.73 -7.69
N THR A 67 -16.62 -9.55 -8.75
CA THR A 67 -17.88 -8.77 -8.72
C THR A 67 -19.06 -9.49 -8.08
N GLY A 68 -18.91 -10.75 -7.64
CA GLY A 68 -19.99 -11.58 -7.07
C GLY A 68 -20.13 -11.52 -5.54
N GLY A 69 -19.34 -10.69 -4.83
CA GLY A 69 -19.32 -10.61 -3.37
C GLY A 69 -18.81 -9.27 -2.85
N VAL A 70 -18.03 -9.28 -1.77
CA VAL A 70 -17.32 -8.09 -1.29
C VAL A 70 -16.15 -7.81 -2.24
N ASN A 71 -16.24 -6.73 -3.01
CA ASN A 71 -15.21 -6.37 -3.98
C ASN A 71 -13.88 -6.08 -3.30
N LEU A 72 -12.83 -6.79 -3.75
CA LEU A 72 -11.45 -6.51 -3.35
C LEU A 72 -10.99 -5.17 -3.95
N SER A 73 -10.20 -4.44 -3.17
CA SER A 73 -9.48 -3.27 -3.68
C SER A 73 -8.35 -3.72 -4.62
N ASN A 74 -7.84 -2.78 -5.42
CA ASN A 74 -6.67 -3.05 -6.27
C ASN A 74 -5.46 -3.52 -5.44
N GLN A 75 -5.32 -3.06 -4.21
CA GLN A 75 -4.21 -3.45 -3.36
C GLN A 75 -4.38 -4.85 -2.78
N GLU A 76 -5.61 -5.27 -2.44
CA GLU A 76 -5.89 -6.65 -2.07
C GLU A 76 -5.59 -7.62 -3.22
N ILE A 77 -5.93 -7.23 -4.46
CA ILE A 77 -5.60 -8.01 -5.65
C ILE A 77 -4.08 -8.10 -5.83
N ARG A 78 -3.33 -6.99 -5.66
CA ARG A 78 -1.85 -7.00 -5.72
C ARG A 78 -1.25 -7.90 -4.64
N ALA A 79 -1.78 -7.84 -3.42
CA ALA A 79 -1.34 -8.69 -2.31
C ALA A 79 -1.46 -10.19 -2.62
N CYS A 80 -2.46 -10.57 -3.43
CA CYS A 80 -2.63 -11.95 -3.88
C CYS A 80 -1.70 -12.29 -5.05
N LEU A 81 -1.64 -11.43 -6.09
CA LEU A 81 -0.92 -11.75 -7.34
C LEU A 81 0.60 -11.61 -7.22
N TYR A 82 1.07 -10.67 -6.41
CA TYR A 82 2.50 -10.35 -6.26
C TYR A 82 3.02 -10.65 -4.85
N TYR A 83 2.42 -11.66 -4.18
CA TYR A 83 2.87 -12.10 -2.86
C TYR A 83 4.33 -12.52 -2.90
N SER A 84 5.15 -11.93 -2.03
CA SER A 84 6.61 -12.11 -2.01
C SER A 84 7.18 -11.66 -0.66
N ASP A 85 8.47 -11.89 -0.45
CA ASP A 85 9.17 -11.39 0.74
C ASP A 85 9.17 -9.86 0.79
N PHE A 86 9.27 -9.20 -0.37
CA PHE A 86 9.11 -7.74 -0.46
C PHE A 86 7.72 -7.30 0.02
N PHE A 87 6.67 -8.02 -0.37
CA PHE A 87 5.31 -7.70 0.07
C PHE A 87 5.11 -7.95 1.58
N ARG A 88 5.78 -8.97 2.14
CA ARG A 88 5.80 -9.19 3.60
C ARG A 88 6.50 -8.05 4.33
N MET A 89 7.61 -7.56 3.81
CA MET A 89 8.32 -6.39 4.35
C MET A 89 7.42 -5.15 4.36
N LEU A 90 6.63 -4.87 3.31
CA LEU A 90 5.67 -3.76 3.31
C LEU A 90 4.67 -3.86 4.46
N ASN A 91 4.18 -5.07 4.79
CA ASN A 91 3.26 -5.26 5.91
C ASN A 91 3.96 -5.02 7.26
N ILE A 92 5.24 -5.37 7.40
CA ILE A 92 6.04 -5.08 8.59
C ILE A 92 6.20 -3.56 8.74
N LEU A 93 6.61 -2.88 7.68
CA LEU A 93 6.74 -1.42 7.67
C LEU A 93 5.43 -0.72 7.99
N ASN A 94 4.30 -1.28 7.55
CA ASN A 94 2.97 -0.74 7.83
C ASN A 94 2.62 -0.74 9.33
N GLN A 95 3.27 -1.58 10.15
CA GLN A 95 3.09 -1.64 11.61
C GLN A 95 4.04 -0.71 12.37
N ASN A 96 4.98 -0.03 11.70
CA ASN A 96 5.90 0.89 12.35
C ASN A 96 5.15 2.03 13.04
N SER A 97 5.47 2.31 14.30
CA SER A 97 4.76 3.28 15.14
C SER A 97 4.85 4.72 14.60
N ILE A 98 5.99 5.12 14.02
CA ILE A 98 6.16 6.45 13.43
C ILE A 98 5.27 6.57 12.19
N TRP A 99 5.25 5.53 11.34
CA TRP A 99 4.35 5.47 10.19
C TRP A 99 2.88 5.56 10.61
N ARG A 100 2.47 4.78 11.63
CA ARG A 100 1.10 4.84 12.14
C ARG A 100 0.71 6.22 12.65
N ASN A 101 1.62 6.92 13.34
CA ASN A 101 1.41 8.31 13.77
C ASN A 101 1.22 9.25 12.58
N ILE A 102 2.07 9.15 11.56
CA ILE A 102 2.00 9.99 10.35
C ILE A 102 0.71 9.71 9.57
N TYR A 103 0.37 8.45 9.35
CA TYR A 103 -0.84 8.04 8.65
C TYR A 103 -2.11 8.41 9.45
N GLY A 104 -2.05 8.29 10.76
CA GLY A 104 -3.06 8.78 11.70
C GLY A 104 -4.37 8.01 11.71
N LYS A 105 -4.39 6.78 11.22
CA LYS A 105 -5.54 5.87 11.22
C LYS A 105 -5.09 4.47 11.63
N PRO A 106 -5.99 3.60 12.14
CA PRO A 106 -5.74 2.18 12.28
C PRO A 106 -5.35 1.54 10.94
N GLU A 107 -4.84 0.32 10.98
CA GLU A 107 -4.56 -0.47 9.78
C GLU A 107 -5.81 -0.53 8.88
N ASP A 108 -5.62 -0.29 7.60
CA ASP A 108 -6.72 -0.29 6.63
C ASP A 108 -7.00 -1.73 6.17
N GLY A 109 -8.20 -2.24 6.44
CA GLY A 109 -8.61 -3.58 6.03
C GLY A 109 -8.57 -3.83 4.51
N LYS A 110 -8.45 -2.77 3.69
CA LYS A 110 -8.26 -2.82 2.24
C LYS A 110 -6.83 -2.48 1.80
N PHE A 111 -5.89 -2.45 2.74
CA PHE A 111 -4.46 -2.22 2.52
C PHE A 111 -4.09 -0.90 1.81
N LYS A 112 -4.90 0.17 1.95
CA LYS A 112 -4.59 1.48 1.35
C LYS A 112 -3.31 2.09 1.92
N ASP A 113 -3.03 1.87 3.19
CA ASP A 113 -1.81 2.29 3.87
C ASP A 113 -0.58 1.56 3.33
N VAL A 114 -0.68 0.26 3.08
CA VAL A 114 0.37 -0.54 2.42
C VAL A 114 0.57 -0.09 0.97
N GLU A 115 -0.51 0.27 0.25
CA GLU A 115 -0.41 0.82 -1.12
C GLU A 115 0.41 2.10 -1.16
N ILE A 116 0.30 2.97 -0.15
CA ILE A 116 1.08 4.22 -0.10
C ILE A 116 2.57 3.91 0.03
N ILE A 117 2.97 2.99 0.89
CA ILE A 117 4.37 2.58 1.04
C ILE A 117 4.89 1.99 -0.29
N LEU A 118 4.15 1.07 -0.88
CA LEU A 118 4.48 0.47 -2.18
C LEU A 118 4.62 1.52 -3.28
N ARG A 119 3.69 2.47 -3.35
CA ARG A 119 3.69 3.55 -4.33
C ARG A 119 4.88 4.49 -4.15
N SER A 120 5.25 4.79 -2.92
CA SER A 120 6.42 5.62 -2.61
C SER A 120 7.70 4.96 -3.13
N PHE A 121 7.89 3.67 -2.92
CA PHE A 121 9.02 2.92 -3.49
C PHE A 121 8.97 2.86 -5.01
N ALA A 122 7.79 2.64 -5.60
CA ALA A 122 7.65 2.63 -7.05
C ALA A 122 8.06 3.97 -7.68
N LEU A 123 7.63 5.09 -7.07
CA LEU A 123 8.00 6.43 -7.53
C LEU A 123 9.48 6.74 -7.31
N LEU A 124 10.09 6.27 -6.22
CA LEU A 124 11.52 6.40 -5.98
C LEU A 124 12.34 5.67 -7.04
N CYS A 125 11.97 4.43 -7.36
CA CYS A 125 12.75 3.57 -8.25
C CYS A 125 12.55 3.84 -9.73
N ASP A 126 11.36 4.31 -10.15
CA ASP A 126 10.98 4.40 -11.57
C ASP A 126 10.06 5.60 -11.88
N GLY A 127 10.00 6.59 -10.99
CA GLY A 127 9.11 7.75 -11.13
C GLY A 127 9.31 8.56 -12.41
N GLU A 128 10.52 8.59 -12.96
CA GLU A 128 10.84 9.26 -14.23
C GLU A 128 10.05 8.65 -15.42
N ASN A 129 9.84 7.33 -15.39
CA ASN A 129 9.11 6.57 -16.40
C ASN A 129 7.59 6.52 -16.15
N TYR A 130 7.09 7.25 -15.18
CA TYR A 130 5.67 7.29 -14.91
C TYR A 130 4.89 7.93 -16.07
N SER A 131 3.93 7.18 -16.64
CA SER A 131 3.19 7.56 -17.86
C SER A 131 1.68 7.79 -17.68
N GLY A 132 1.16 7.75 -16.45
CA GLY A 132 -0.21 8.20 -16.16
C GLY A 132 -1.20 7.16 -15.63
N SER A 133 -0.90 5.85 -15.67
CA SER A 133 -1.70 4.83 -14.98
C SER A 133 -1.04 4.42 -13.66
N MET A 134 -1.48 4.99 -12.54
CA MET A 134 -0.90 4.66 -11.24
C MET A 134 -1.06 3.17 -10.90
N ASN A 135 -2.22 2.57 -11.18
CA ASN A 135 -2.41 1.14 -10.93
C ASN A 135 -1.46 0.27 -11.76
N GLY A 136 -1.34 0.52 -13.06
CA GLY A 136 -0.42 -0.21 -13.93
C GLY A 136 1.05 0.00 -13.54
N PHE A 137 1.40 1.22 -13.13
CA PHE A 137 2.75 1.56 -12.67
C PHE A 137 3.13 0.78 -11.39
N ILE A 138 2.26 0.80 -10.38
CA ILE A 138 2.49 0.07 -9.13
C ILE A 138 2.51 -1.45 -9.37
N ASN A 139 1.66 -1.96 -10.29
CA ASN A 139 1.64 -3.39 -10.65
C ASN A 139 2.98 -3.83 -11.24
N ARG A 140 3.53 -3.06 -12.20
CA ARG A 140 4.85 -3.37 -12.79
C ARG A 140 5.96 -3.38 -11.75
N PHE A 141 5.95 -2.38 -10.86
CA PHE A 141 6.92 -2.34 -9.76
C PHE A 141 6.76 -3.53 -8.80
N ALA A 142 5.53 -3.85 -8.38
CA ALA A 142 5.26 -4.98 -7.49
C ALA A 142 5.72 -6.31 -8.12
N LYS A 143 5.47 -6.52 -9.42
CA LYS A 143 5.95 -7.68 -10.17
C LYS A 143 7.49 -7.76 -10.19
N LYS A 144 8.16 -6.63 -10.46
CA LYS A 144 9.63 -6.57 -10.43
C LYS A 144 10.18 -6.89 -9.03
N ALA A 145 9.55 -6.36 -7.99
CA ALA A 145 9.98 -6.54 -6.61
C ALA A 145 9.82 -7.97 -6.07
N MET A 146 9.02 -8.83 -6.74
CA MET A 146 8.98 -10.27 -6.41
C MET A 146 10.34 -10.96 -6.56
N ASN A 147 11.21 -10.42 -7.41
CA ASN A 147 12.53 -11.00 -7.70
C ASN A 147 13.66 -10.33 -6.93
N TYR A 148 13.36 -9.42 -5.99
CA TYR A 148 14.40 -8.80 -5.17
C TYR A 148 15.03 -9.82 -4.22
N SER A 149 16.34 -9.74 -4.11
CA SER A 149 17.13 -10.52 -3.15
C SER A 149 16.84 -10.08 -1.72
N THR A 150 17.18 -10.93 -0.76
CA THR A 150 17.05 -10.60 0.67
C THR A 150 17.79 -9.30 1.01
N SER A 151 19.00 -9.08 0.48
CA SER A 151 19.76 -7.87 0.72
C SER A 151 19.14 -6.60 0.14
N GLU A 152 18.46 -6.70 -1.01
CA GLU A 152 17.71 -5.57 -1.56
C GLU A 152 16.48 -5.26 -0.69
N ILE A 153 15.77 -6.28 -0.23
CA ILE A 153 14.61 -6.11 0.65
C ILE A 153 15.02 -5.48 1.98
N GLU A 154 16.09 -5.97 2.62
CA GLU A 154 16.65 -5.38 3.84
C GLU A 154 17.07 -3.92 3.64
N TYR A 155 17.66 -3.61 2.48
CA TYR A 155 18.01 -2.22 2.15
C TYR A 155 16.76 -1.33 2.07
N PHE A 156 15.70 -1.76 1.39
CA PHE A 156 14.44 -0.99 1.30
C PHE A 156 13.77 -0.82 2.67
N GLU A 157 13.80 -1.86 3.51
CA GLU A 157 13.28 -1.80 4.87
C GLU A 157 14.03 -0.76 5.71
N ASN A 158 15.34 -0.81 5.70
CA ASN A 158 16.19 0.14 6.43
C ASN A 158 16.08 1.56 5.87
N LEU A 159 15.97 1.71 4.55
CA LEU A 159 15.81 3.01 3.89
C LEU A 159 14.49 3.69 4.29
N PHE A 160 13.39 2.95 4.33
CA PHE A 160 12.11 3.49 4.76
C PHE A 160 12.10 3.79 6.26
N THR A 161 12.70 2.92 7.07
CA THR A 161 12.81 3.12 8.52
C THR A 161 13.63 4.37 8.84
N SER A 162 14.78 4.55 8.19
CA SER A 162 15.59 5.76 8.38
C SER A 162 14.89 7.04 7.92
N PHE A 163 14.09 6.97 6.85
CA PHE A 163 13.22 8.09 6.47
C PHE A 163 12.17 8.38 7.56
N LEU A 164 11.53 7.38 8.13
CA LEU A 164 10.56 7.58 9.22
C LEU A 164 11.23 8.19 10.45
N GLU A 165 12.43 7.76 10.80
CA GLU A 165 13.23 8.33 11.90
C GLU A 165 13.55 9.81 11.64
N SER A 166 13.85 10.17 10.38
CA SER A 166 14.03 11.57 9.99
C SER A 166 12.78 12.42 10.14
N CYS A 167 11.60 11.77 10.11
CA CYS A 167 10.29 12.40 10.34
C CYS A 167 9.89 12.49 11.83
N SER A 168 10.75 12.14 12.78
CA SER A 168 10.40 12.03 14.21
C SER A 168 9.84 13.33 14.84
N GLU A 169 10.14 14.49 14.27
CA GLU A 169 9.62 15.79 14.71
C GLU A 169 8.42 16.27 13.86
N ILE A 170 7.98 15.46 12.91
CA ILE A 170 6.90 15.82 12.01
C ILE A 170 5.57 15.32 12.56
N SER A 171 4.63 16.24 12.74
CA SER A 171 3.28 15.90 13.17
C SER A 171 2.44 15.34 12.02
N ARG A 172 1.37 14.62 12.38
CA ARG A 172 0.37 14.10 11.43
C ARG A 172 -0.21 15.21 10.54
N GLU A 173 -0.44 16.39 11.10
CA GLU A 173 -1.04 17.53 10.41
C GLU A 173 -0.18 18.01 9.24
N THR A 174 1.13 17.77 9.32
CA THR A 174 2.06 18.10 8.23
C THR A 174 1.70 17.36 6.95
N PHE A 175 1.31 16.09 7.05
CA PHE A 175 0.88 15.25 5.91
C PHE A 175 -0.63 15.26 5.68
N ALA A 176 -1.37 16.12 6.36
CA ALA A 176 -2.81 16.21 6.20
C ALA A 176 -3.23 17.23 5.15
N THR A 177 -4.37 16.98 4.52
CA THR A 177 -5.11 17.95 3.71
C THR A 177 -5.71 19.04 4.61
N LYS A 178 -6.26 20.11 4.02
CA LYS A 178 -7.02 21.15 4.74
C LYS A 178 -8.23 20.57 5.52
N LYS A 179 -8.71 19.37 5.15
CA LYS A 179 -9.80 18.66 5.84
C LYS A 179 -9.31 17.70 6.94
N GLY A 180 -8.02 17.66 7.22
CA GLY A 180 -7.42 16.77 8.23
C GLY A 180 -7.23 15.32 7.78
N GLU A 181 -7.45 15.01 6.49
CA GLU A 181 -7.21 13.68 5.95
C GLU A 181 -5.76 13.52 5.49
N PHE A 182 -5.19 12.33 5.64
CA PHE A 182 -3.85 12.03 5.14
C PHE A 182 -3.76 12.22 3.62
N ASN A 183 -2.75 12.96 3.17
CA ASN A 183 -2.50 13.21 1.75
C ASN A 183 -1.33 12.34 1.25
N GLY A 184 -1.67 11.24 0.60
CA GLY A 184 -0.67 10.30 0.06
C GLY A 184 0.20 10.91 -1.05
N ALA A 185 -0.30 11.87 -1.84
CA ALA A 185 0.50 12.51 -2.88
C ALA A 185 1.56 13.45 -2.30
N LEU A 186 1.24 14.14 -1.20
CA LEU A 186 2.21 14.91 -0.42
C LEU A 186 3.26 13.98 0.20
N PHE A 187 2.83 12.89 0.84
CA PHE A 187 3.74 11.93 1.45
C PHE A 187 4.72 11.34 0.44
N ASP A 188 4.22 10.84 -0.71
CA ASP A 188 5.08 10.31 -1.77
C ASP A 188 6.14 11.33 -2.22
N SER A 189 5.72 12.59 -2.39
CA SER A 189 6.61 13.64 -2.89
C SER A 189 7.72 13.97 -1.88
N VAL A 190 7.37 14.05 -0.61
CA VAL A 190 8.35 14.27 0.47
C VAL A 190 9.27 13.07 0.60
N PHE A 191 8.73 11.84 0.57
CA PHE A 191 9.53 10.61 0.62
C PHE A 191 10.56 10.58 -0.51
N VAL A 192 10.11 10.71 -1.77
CA VAL A 192 11.00 10.64 -2.93
C VAL A 192 12.06 11.73 -2.88
N ALA A 193 11.67 12.99 -2.61
CA ALA A 193 12.62 14.12 -2.57
C ALA A 193 13.68 13.96 -1.48
N THR A 194 13.30 13.41 -0.32
CA THR A 194 14.25 13.19 0.79
C THR A 194 15.16 11.99 0.53
N VAL A 195 14.61 10.91 -0.05
CA VAL A 195 15.28 9.61 -0.10
C VAL A 195 16.11 9.41 -1.37
N ASP A 196 15.81 10.12 -2.46
CA ASP A 196 16.41 9.90 -3.79
C ASP A 196 17.94 9.92 -3.78
N ILE A 197 18.56 10.89 -3.10
CA ILE A 197 20.03 10.99 -3.03
C ILE A 197 20.63 9.76 -2.32
N TYR A 198 20.02 9.36 -1.19
CA TYR A 198 20.48 8.21 -0.40
C TYR A 198 20.27 6.89 -1.16
N TYR A 199 19.15 6.78 -1.91
CA TYR A 199 18.90 5.63 -2.75
C TYR A 199 19.96 5.48 -3.86
N LYS A 200 20.35 6.57 -4.51
CA LYS A 200 21.41 6.60 -5.53
C LYS A 200 22.78 6.25 -4.96
N GLU A 201 23.09 6.72 -3.76
CA GLU A 201 24.35 6.45 -3.06
C GLU A 201 24.37 5.12 -2.30
N LYS A 202 23.26 4.36 -2.28
CA LYS A 202 23.12 3.15 -1.48
C LYS A 202 23.38 3.36 0.02
N SER A 203 23.05 4.54 0.52
CA SER A 203 23.15 4.94 1.92
C SER A 203 21.78 5.04 2.59
N LEU A 204 21.72 5.32 3.88
CA LEU A 204 20.50 5.52 4.64
C LEU A 204 20.30 7.01 4.94
N VAL A 205 19.02 7.40 5.13
CA VAL A 205 18.68 8.80 5.40
C VAL A 205 19.31 9.25 6.71
N GLY A 206 20.10 10.33 6.64
CA GLY A 206 20.73 10.97 7.79
C GLY A 206 20.05 12.29 8.15
N GLY A 207 20.05 12.61 9.46
CA GLY A 207 19.49 13.86 9.94
C GLY A 207 17.97 13.87 10.03
N LYS A 208 17.40 15.07 10.28
CA LYS A 208 15.96 15.28 10.48
C LYS A 208 15.40 16.19 9.39
N ILE A 209 14.22 15.85 8.91
CA ILE A 209 13.49 16.70 7.98
C ILE A 209 12.94 17.91 8.76
N GLN A 210 13.20 19.11 8.23
CA GLN A 210 12.69 20.35 8.82
C GLN A 210 11.20 20.52 8.49
N PRO A 211 10.29 20.57 9.49
CA PRO A 211 8.87 20.76 9.24
C PRO A 211 8.56 22.02 8.44
N ASP A 212 9.34 23.07 8.64
CA ASP A 212 9.15 24.36 7.93
C ASP A 212 9.38 24.25 6.43
N LYS A 213 10.30 23.40 5.97
CA LYS A 213 10.50 23.14 4.54
C LYS A 213 9.26 22.50 3.90
N ILE A 214 8.64 21.53 4.59
CA ILE A 214 7.40 20.89 4.11
C ILE A 214 6.25 21.90 4.14
N ASN A 215 6.16 22.74 5.18
CA ASN A 215 5.14 23.77 5.28
C ASN A 215 5.31 24.85 4.19
N ALA A 216 6.53 25.21 3.83
CA ALA A 216 6.81 26.10 2.71
C ALA A 216 6.40 25.44 1.37
N LEU A 217 6.75 24.19 1.15
CA LEU A 217 6.35 23.42 -0.03
C LEU A 217 4.82 23.35 -0.17
N LYS A 218 4.07 23.13 0.92
CA LYS A 218 2.59 23.12 0.92
C LYS A 218 1.96 24.46 0.53
N LYS A 219 2.68 25.57 0.65
CA LYS A 219 2.22 26.91 0.25
C LYS A 219 2.53 27.24 -1.21
N ASP A 220 3.35 26.44 -1.90
CA ASP A 220 3.59 26.59 -3.33
C ASP A 220 2.32 26.22 -4.10
N VAL A 221 1.78 27.18 -4.88
CA VAL A 221 0.51 27.03 -5.60
C VAL A 221 0.53 25.88 -6.60
N GLU A 222 1.65 25.72 -7.31
CA GLU A 222 1.79 24.65 -8.30
C GLU A 222 1.88 23.27 -7.64
N PHE A 223 2.53 23.20 -6.48
CA PHE A 223 2.59 21.98 -5.69
C PHE A 223 1.23 21.64 -5.07
N GLU A 224 0.54 22.62 -4.48
CA GLU A 224 -0.81 22.42 -3.92
C GLU A 224 -1.78 21.90 -4.98
N GLU A 225 -1.78 22.47 -6.19
CA GLU A 225 -2.56 21.95 -7.31
C GLU A 225 -2.24 20.48 -7.60
N ALA A 226 -0.94 20.14 -7.68
CA ALA A 226 -0.49 18.81 -8.07
C ALA A 226 -0.74 17.71 -7.02
N ILE A 227 -0.94 18.08 -5.75
CA ILE A 227 -1.29 17.13 -4.67
C ILE A 227 -2.78 17.07 -4.35
N THR A 228 -3.60 17.91 -4.99
CA THR A 228 -5.06 18.01 -4.73
C THR A 228 -5.91 17.64 -5.94
N HIS A 229 -5.46 17.95 -7.16
CA HIS A 229 -6.23 17.74 -8.37
C HIS A 229 -5.51 16.80 -9.33
N SER A 230 -6.24 15.80 -9.86
CA SER A 230 -5.72 14.84 -10.84
C SER A 230 -4.36 14.26 -10.45
N THR A 231 -4.18 13.91 -9.17
CA THR A 231 -2.91 13.56 -8.52
C THR A 231 -2.19 12.37 -9.16
N SER A 232 -2.90 11.54 -9.94
CA SER A 232 -2.35 10.42 -10.72
C SER A 232 -2.02 10.78 -12.17
N HIS A 233 -2.34 12.00 -12.63
CA HIS A 233 -1.97 12.41 -13.99
C HIS A 233 -0.45 12.62 -14.11
N SER A 234 0.16 12.14 -15.19
CA SER A 234 1.63 12.16 -15.38
C SER A 234 2.25 13.53 -15.15
N LYS A 235 1.64 14.60 -15.70
CA LYS A 235 2.11 15.97 -15.52
C LYS A 235 2.11 16.39 -14.04
N MET A 236 1.07 15.99 -13.27
CA MET A 236 0.95 16.34 -11.85
C MET A 236 1.95 15.55 -11.00
N VAL A 237 2.15 14.27 -11.29
CA VAL A 237 3.17 13.46 -10.61
C VAL A 237 4.56 14.06 -10.82
N LYS A 238 4.95 14.36 -12.07
CA LYS A 238 6.25 14.95 -12.38
C LYS A 238 6.41 16.34 -11.73
N LYS A 239 5.37 17.18 -11.78
CA LYS A 239 5.38 18.51 -11.16
C LYS A 239 5.61 18.43 -9.66
N ARG A 240 4.84 17.60 -8.93
CA ARG A 240 4.98 17.52 -7.46
C ARG A 240 6.31 16.92 -7.01
N LEU A 241 6.86 15.95 -7.75
CA LEU A 241 8.17 15.38 -7.43
C LEU A 241 9.28 16.42 -7.63
N ALA A 242 9.27 17.14 -8.76
CA ALA A 242 10.25 18.20 -9.03
C ALA A 242 10.19 19.32 -7.98
N LYS A 243 8.98 19.79 -7.65
CA LYS A 243 8.80 20.83 -6.62
C LYS A 243 9.27 20.35 -5.23
N ALA A 244 8.97 19.11 -4.86
CA ALA A 244 9.43 18.58 -3.59
C ALA A 244 10.98 18.51 -3.53
N GLN A 245 11.64 18.14 -4.61
CA GLN A 245 13.11 18.17 -4.70
C GLN A 245 13.67 19.58 -4.55
N GLU A 246 13.07 20.57 -5.19
CA GLU A 246 13.47 21.99 -5.08
C GLU A 246 13.47 22.53 -3.63
N TYR A 247 12.49 22.10 -2.83
CA TYR A 247 12.32 22.61 -1.45
C TYR A 247 13.05 21.80 -0.39
N LEU A 248 13.30 20.49 -0.64
CA LEU A 248 13.78 19.57 0.40
C LEU A 248 15.25 19.15 0.21
N GLN A 249 15.79 19.28 -0.98
CA GLN A 249 17.22 19.10 -1.25
C GLN A 249 17.95 20.45 -1.24
#